data_41d4090066574a32c960d0313295cff8
#
_entry.id   41d4090066574a32c960d0313295cff8
#
_cell.length_a   1.000
_cell.length_b   1.000
_cell.length_c   1.000
_cell.angle_alpha   90.00
_cell.angle_beta   90.00
_cell.angle_gamma   90.00
#
_symmetry.space_group_name_H-M   'P 1'
#
loop_
_entity.id
_entity.type
_entity.pdbx_description
1 polymer ?
#
loop_
_entity_poly.entity_id
_entity_poly.type
_entity_poly.pdbx_seq_one_letter_code
_entity_poly.pdbx_strand_id
1 'polypeptide(L)'
;MSENKKLESEIKEKLVAINRITKVVKGGRRFGFAALVVVGNQKGSIGIGQGKSKQVPDAIKKATEVAKRNLIKIPLKEGRTLHHDVKGKNGSGKVFLRAAPAGTGIIAGGAIRSVCEVLGIQDVVAKSLGSANPHNVLKACINGLKSQNSPKILSAIRGKKISDIVLKREAN
;
A
#
# COMPACT_ATOMS: atom_id res chain seq x y z
N MET A 1 17.56 -21.05 -0.54
CA MET A 1 16.38 -21.33 -1.43
C MET A 1 15.09 -21.67 -0.69
N SER A 2 15.09 -22.02 0.60
CA SER A 2 13.89 -22.43 1.38
C SER A 2 13.08 -21.26 2.00
N GLU A 3 13.68 -20.13 2.30
CA GLU A 3 12.98 -18.99 2.91
C GLU A 3 12.08 -18.22 1.94
N ASN A 4 12.46 -18.10 0.67
CA ASN A 4 11.63 -17.46 -0.34
C ASN A 4 10.34 -18.25 -0.64
N LYS A 5 10.36 -19.59 -0.56
CA LYS A 5 9.18 -20.42 -0.75
C LYS A 5 8.16 -20.34 0.40
N LYS A 6 8.64 -20.12 1.65
CA LYS A 6 7.74 -19.90 2.81
C LYS A 6 7.05 -18.52 2.79
N LEU A 7 7.70 -17.51 2.21
CA LEU A 7 7.10 -16.17 2.04
C LEU A 7 5.99 -16.16 0.97
N GLU A 8 6.05 -17.03 -0.03
CA GLU A 8 5.04 -17.11 -1.09
C GLU A 8 3.69 -17.70 -0.63
N SER A 9 3.67 -18.54 0.39
CA SER A 9 2.45 -19.22 0.87
C SER A 9 1.51 -18.33 1.71
N GLU A 10 1.95 -17.15 2.16
CA GLU A 10 1.16 -16.24 2.99
C GLU A 10 0.80 -14.91 2.27
N ILE A 11 1.02 -14.84 0.96
CA ILE A 11 0.78 -13.60 0.20
C ILE A 11 -0.71 -13.48 -0.13
N LYS A 12 -1.35 -12.42 0.38
CA LYS A 12 -2.71 -12.02 -0.03
C LYS A 12 -2.65 -11.05 -1.20
N GLU A 13 -3.51 -11.30 -2.17
CA GLU A 13 -3.66 -10.49 -3.37
C GLU A 13 -5.03 -9.81 -3.35
N LYS A 14 -5.09 -8.52 -3.72
CA LYS A 14 -6.34 -7.79 -3.85
C LYS A 14 -6.36 -6.98 -5.13
N LEU A 15 -7.35 -7.25 -5.94
CA LEU A 15 -7.65 -6.47 -7.14
C LEU A 15 -8.29 -5.14 -6.73
N VAL A 16 -7.71 -4.02 -7.18
CA VAL A 16 -8.20 -2.67 -6.85
C VAL A 16 -9.05 -2.11 -7.98
N ALA A 17 -8.60 -2.25 -9.21
CA ALA A 17 -9.32 -1.73 -10.38
C ALA A 17 -9.01 -2.54 -11.63
N ILE A 18 -10.03 -2.68 -12.49
CA ILE A 18 -9.91 -3.19 -13.86
C ILE A 18 -10.50 -2.15 -14.78
N ASN A 19 -9.72 -1.71 -15.77
CA ASN A 19 -10.15 -0.76 -16.77
C ASN A 19 -10.05 -1.39 -18.16
N ARG A 20 -11.11 -1.25 -18.97
CA ARG A 20 -11.05 -1.57 -20.41
C ARG A 20 -10.30 -0.47 -21.12
N ILE A 21 -9.27 -0.83 -21.86
CA ILE A 21 -8.43 0.08 -22.64
C ILE A 21 -8.62 -0.20 -24.13
N THR A 22 -8.44 0.82 -24.95
CA THR A 22 -8.60 0.71 -26.40
C THR A 22 -7.38 1.32 -27.09
N LYS A 23 -6.83 0.61 -28.07
CA LYS A 23 -5.81 1.11 -28.99
C LYS A 23 -6.45 1.30 -30.36
N VAL A 24 -6.43 2.52 -30.89
CA VAL A 24 -6.89 2.83 -32.24
C VAL A 24 -5.78 2.49 -33.23
N VAL A 25 -6.12 1.75 -34.28
CA VAL A 25 -5.22 1.36 -35.39
C VAL A 25 -5.90 1.67 -36.70
N LYS A 26 -5.16 1.64 -37.83
CA LYS A 26 -5.69 1.94 -39.20
C LYS A 26 -6.98 1.14 -39.53
N GLY A 27 -7.10 -0.12 -39.06
CA GLY A 27 -8.26 -0.99 -39.29
C GLY A 27 -9.35 -0.96 -38.21
N GLY A 28 -9.33 0.01 -37.27
CA GLY A 28 -10.33 0.11 -36.21
C GLY A 28 -9.77 0.14 -34.79
N ARG A 29 -10.52 -0.42 -33.82
CA ARG A 29 -10.20 -0.37 -32.39
C ARG A 29 -9.80 -1.75 -31.88
N ARG A 30 -8.65 -1.87 -31.21
CA ARG A 30 -8.24 -3.09 -30.51
C ARG A 30 -8.44 -2.90 -29.01
N PHE A 31 -9.25 -3.76 -28.43
CA PHE A 31 -9.57 -3.73 -26.98
C PHE A 31 -8.55 -4.53 -26.17
N GLY A 32 -8.39 -4.12 -24.93
CA GLY A 32 -7.61 -4.81 -23.90
C GLY A 32 -8.09 -4.39 -22.51
N PHE A 33 -7.45 -4.97 -21.50
CA PHE A 33 -7.75 -4.69 -20.09
C PHE A 33 -6.48 -4.32 -19.36
N ALA A 34 -6.60 -3.36 -18.44
CA ALA A 34 -5.57 -2.98 -17.50
C ALA A 34 -6.04 -3.32 -16.08
N ALA A 35 -5.30 -4.18 -15.39
CA ALA A 35 -5.55 -4.54 -13.99
C ALA A 35 -4.56 -3.83 -13.08
N LEU A 36 -5.03 -3.39 -11.92
CA LEU A 36 -4.25 -2.81 -10.82
C LEU A 36 -4.44 -3.69 -9.60
N VAL A 37 -3.34 -4.30 -9.14
CA VAL A 37 -3.32 -5.28 -8.05
C VAL A 37 -2.38 -4.81 -6.94
N VAL A 38 -2.79 -5.06 -5.71
CA VAL A 38 -1.96 -4.88 -4.51
C VAL A 38 -1.72 -6.25 -3.89
N VAL A 39 -0.49 -6.51 -3.48
CA VAL A 39 -0.04 -7.78 -2.92
C VAL A 39 0.67 -7.51 -1.60
N GLY A 40 0.47 -8.35 -0.58
CA GLY A 40 1.20 -8.23 0.68
C GLY A 40 1.07 -9.47 1.56
N ASN A 41 1.85 -9.50 2.60
CA ASN A 41 1.97 -10.66 3.50
C ASN A 41 1.26 -10.48 4.84
N GLN A 42 0.47 -9.43 5.02
CA GLN A 42 -0.17 -9.06 6.30
C GLN A 42 0.80 -8.88 7.48
N LYS A 43 2.10 -8.81 7.21
CA LYS A 43 3.18 -8.63 8.21
C LYS A 43 4.02 -7.38 7.89
N GLY A 44 3.42 -6.40 7.23
CA GLY A 44 4.08 -5.13 6.90
C GLY A 44 4.80 -5.09 5.55
N SER A 45 4.69 -6.10 4.69
CA SER A 45 5.22 -6.04 3.32
C SER A 45 4.10 -5.84 2.31
N ILE A 46 4.31 -4.93 1.37
CA ILE A 46 3.32 -4.58 0.34
C ILE A 46 3.98 -4.28 -0.99
N GLY A 47 3.33 -4.66 -2.08
CA GLY A 47 3.73 -4.32 -3.44
C GLY A 47 2.53 -3.91 -4.30
N ILE A 48 2.75 -3.03 -5.26
CA ILE A 48 1.77 -2.66 -6.28
C ILE A 48 2.24 -3.12 -7.63
N GLY A 49 1.33 -3.70 -8.40
CA GLY A 49 1.57 -4.08 -9.78
C GLY A 49 0.45 -3.65 -10.71
N GLN A 50 0.84 -3.33 -11.93
CA GLN A 50 -0.07 -3.05 -13.03
C GLN A 50 0.24 -4.00 -14.18
N GLY A 51 -0.80 -4.65 -14.72
CA GLY A 51 -0.69 -5.53 -15.89
C GLY A 51 -1.69 -5.13 -16.96
N LYS A 52 -1.30 -5.32 -18.21
CA LYS A 52 -2.16 -5.12 -19.38
C LYS A 52 -2.18 -6.38 -20.24
N SER A 53 -3.37 -6.83 -20.66
CA SER A 53 -3.54 -7.98 -21.57
C SER A 53 -4.81 -7.84 -22.39
N LYS A 54 -5.00 -8.72 -23.38
CA LYS A 54 -6.25 -8.85 -24.13
C LYS A 54 -7.36 -9.47 -23.29
N GLN A 55 -7.02 -10.35 -22.33
CA GLN A 55 -7.95 -11.01 -21.41
C GLN A 55 -7.73 -10.52 -19.98
N VAL A 56 -8.81 -10.49 -19.19
CA VAL A 56 -8.79 -10.03 -17.80
C VAL A 56 -7.91 -10.92 -16.91
N PRO A 57 -8.03 -12.28 -16.95
CA PRO A 57 -7.21 -13.13 -16.07
C PRO A 57 -5.71 -12.97 -16.33
N ASP A 58 -5.29 -12.82 -17.58
CA ASP A 58 -3.88 -12.60 -17.92
C ASP A 58 -3.38 -11.24 -17.46
N ALA A 59 -4.24 -10.19 -17.53
CA ALA A 59 -3.89 -8.87 -17.01
C ALA A 59 -3.66 -8.91 -15.50
N ILE A 60 -4.50 -9.66 -14.75
CA ILE A 60 -4.36 -9.85 -13.31
C ILE A 60 -3.07 -10.62 -13.00
N LYS A 61 -2.81 -11.77 -13.65
CA LYS A 61 -1.57 -12.54 -13.45
C LYS A 61 -0.33 -11.68 -13.64
N LYS A 62 -0.24 -10.93 -14.74
CA LYS A 62 0.88 -10.01 -15.00
C LYS A 62 1.00 -8.92 -13.92
N ALA A 63 -0.12 -8.35 -13.48
CA ALA A 63 -0.12 -7.34 -12.43
C ALA A 63 0.39 -7.91 -11.10
N THR A 64 -0.04 -9.11 -10.72
CA THR A 64 0.40 -9.82 -9.51
C THR A 64 1.90 -10.11 -9.54
N GLU A 65 2.44 -10.60 -10.66
CA GLU A 65 3.89 -10.84 -10.80
C GLU A 65 4.70 -9.55 -10.62
N VAL A 66 4.26 -8.44 -11.23
CA VAL A 66 4.90 -7.14 -11.06
C VAL A 66 4.81 -6.65 -9.61
N ALA A 67 3.67 -6.87 -8.95
CA ALA A 67 3.50 -6.51 -7.55
C ALA A 67 4.42 -7.32 -6.62
N LYS A 68 4.57 -8.62 -6.85
CA LYS A 68 5.48 -9.51 -6.10
C LYS A 68 6.95 -9.10 -6.22
N ARG A 69 7.37 -8.60 -7.38
CA ARG A 69 8.74 -8.08 -7.60
C ARG A 69 9.01 -6.76 -6.86
N ASN A 70 7.96 -5.96 -6.64
CA ASN A 70 8.04 -4.62 -6.06
C ASN A 70 7.62 -4.59 -4.57
N LEU A 71 7.88 -5.66 -3.82
CA LEU A 71 7.57 -5.73 -2.39
C LEU A 71 8.44 -4.75 -1.59
N ILE A 72 7.80 -4.00 -0.69
CA ILE A 72 8.42 -3.01 0.17
C ILE A 72 7.99 -3.29 1.60
N LYS A 73 8.93 -3.23 2.54
CA LYS A 73 8.66 -3.40 3.97
C LYS A 73 8.34 -2.04 4.60
N ILE A 74 7.24 -1.99 5.33
CA ILE A 74 6.74 -0.80 6.04
C ILE A 74 6.70 -1.11 7.53
N PRO A 75 7.28 -0.25 8.39
CA PRO A 75 7.22 -0.44 9.84
C PRO A 75 5.80 -0.16 10.34
N LEU A 76 5.24 -1.08 11.13
CA LEU A 76 3.95 -0.93 11.79
C LEU A 76 4.14 -0.89 13.31
N LYS A 77 3.31 -0.14 14.02
CA LYS A 77 3.23 -0.16 15.48
C LYS A 77 2.47 -1.43 15.87
N GLU A 78 3.12 -2.33 16.64
CA GLU A 78 2.55 -3.59 17.12
C GLU A 78 1.98 -4.50 16.03
N GLY A 79 2.45 -4.33 14.75
CA GLY A 79 1.87 -5.04 13.60
C GLY A 79 0.41 -4.67 13.29
N ARG A 80 -0.16 -3.66 13.94
CA ARG A 80 -1.59 -3.34 13.95
C ARG A 80 -1.95 -1.99 13.36
N THR A 81 -1.19 -0.94 13.69
CA THR A 81 -1.48 0.44 13.28
C THR A 81 -0.21 1.20 12.87
N LEU A 82 -0.37 2.49 12.56
CA LEU A 82 0.72 3.37 12.19
C LEU A 82 1.46 3.90 13.43
N HIS A 83 2.73 4.26 13.27
CA HIS A 83 3.50 4.91 14.35
C HIS A 83 3.08 6.36 14.60
N HIS A 84 2.64 7.08 13.58
CA HIS A 84 2.14 8.46 13.61
C HIS A 84 1.31 8.77 12.38
N ASP A 85 0.60 9.88 12.40
CA ASP A 85 -0.15 10.38 11.27
C ASP A 85 0.80 10.74 10.12
N VAL A 86 0.42 10.40 8.89
CA VAL A 86 1.23 10.64 7.71
C VAL A 86 0.41 11.20 6.55
N LYS A 87 1.05 12.08 5.78
CA LYS A 87 0.53 12.61 4.53
C LYS A 87 1.34 12.05 3.38
N GLY A 88 0.67 11.42 2.44
CA GLY A 88 1.31 10.92 1.23
C GLY A 88 0.86 11.70 0.01
N LYS A 89 1.77 11.90 -0.95
CA LYS A 89 1.49 12.59 -2.23
C LYS A 89 2.11 11.81 -3.38
N ASN A 90 1.37 11.72 -4.48
CA ASN A 90 1.89 11.27 -5.76
C ASN A 90 1.11 11.92 -6.90
N GLY A 91 1.78 12.77 -7.68
CA GLY A 91 1.11 13.63 -8.65
C GLY A 91 0.02 14.48 -7.98
N SER A 92 -1.20 14.42 -8.50
CA SER A 92 -2.41 15.06 -7.92
C SER A 92 -3.07 14.25 -6.80
N GLY A 93 -2.67 12.98 -6.58
CA GLY A 93 -3.17 12.16 -5.49
C GLY A 93 -2.58 12.62 -4.15
N LYS A 94 -3.43 12.91 -3.19
CA LYS A 94 -3.07 13.26 -1.81
C LYS A 94 -3.85 12.35 -0.87
N VAL A 95 -3.15 11.73 0.08
CA VAL A 95 -3.76 10.82 1.06
C VAL A 95 -3.31 11.24 2.45
N PHE A 96 -4.25 11.28 3.37
CA PHE A 96 -3.99 11.45 4.79
C PHE A 96 -4.31 10.13 5.50
N LEU A 97 -3.34 9.63 6.27
CA LEU A 97 -3.46 8.40 7.06
C LEU A 97 -3.24 8.77 8.52
N ARG A 98 -4.18 8.40 9.37
CA ARG A 98 -4.16 8.67 10.79
C ARG A 98 -4.07 7.37 11.58
N ALA A 99 -3.16 7.31 12.54
CA ALA A 99 -3.10 6.22 13.49
C ALA A 99 -4.38 6.20 14.34
N ALA A 100 -4.90 5.01 14.61
CA ALA A 100 -6.13 4.84 15.36
C ALA A 100 -5.93 3.85 16.51
N PRO A 101 -6.69 4.02 17.62
CA PRO A 101 -6.68 3.09 18.74
C PRO A 101 -7.26 1.73 18.32
N ALA A 102 -6.98 0.72 19.15
CA ALA A 102 -7.48 -0.62 18.96
C ALA A 102 -9.02 -0.66 18.92
N GLY A 103 -9.59 -1.39 17.97
CA GLY A 103 -11.03 -1.54 17.81
C GLY A 103 -11.67 -0.54 16.85
N THR A 104 -10.93 0.45 16.33
CA THR A 104 -11.46 1.40 15.32
C THR A 104 -11.75 0.72 13.98
N GLY A 105 -10.96 -0.29 13.61
CA GLY A 105 -11.03 -0.93 12.31
C GLY A 105 -10.46 -0.07 11.18
N ILE A 106 -10.62 -0.53 9.93
CA ILE A 106 -10.14 0.19 8.75
C ILE A 106 -11.24 1.11 8.22
N ILE A 107 -11.08 2.42 8.45
CA ILE A 107 -11.96 3.46 7.92
C ILE A 107 -11.25 4.14 6.74
N ALA A 108 -11.43 3.63 5.53
CA ALA A 108 -10.73 4.11 4.34
C ALA A 108 -11.53 3.89 3.06
N GLY A 109 -11.29 4.73 2.04
CA GLY A 109 -11.82 4.53 0.69
C GLY A 109 -11.25 3.26 0.04
N GLY A 110 -11.98 2.66 -0.92
CA GLY A 110 -11.72 1.32 -1.46
C GLY A 110 -10.28 1.02 -1.86
N ALA A 111 -9.61 1.93 -2.57
CA ALA A 111 -8.21 1.74 -2.95
C ALA A 111 -7.27 1.72 -1.75
N ILE A 112 -7.43 2.65 -0.80
CA ILE A 112 -6.61 2.73 0.41
C ILE A 112 -6.91 1.56 1.34
N ARG A 113 -8.20 1.19 1.47
CA ARG A 113 -8.63 0.04 2.25
C ARG A 113 -7.95 -1.26 1.78
N SER A 114 -7.87 -1.45 0.46
CA SER A 114 -7.18 -2.62 -0.11
C SER A 114 -5.70 -2.67 0.27
N VAL A 115 -5.02 -1.52 0.33
CA VAL A 115 -3.63 -1.41 0.82
C VAL A 115 -3.53 -1.83 2.28
N CYS A 116 -4.38 -1.28 3.15
CA CYS A 116 -4.33 -1.53 4.59
C CYS A 116 -4.60 -3.01 4.93
N GLU A 117 -5.62 -3.62 4.29
CA GLU A 117 -5.98 -5.03 4.51
C GLU A 117 -4.87 -6.00 4.09
N VAL A 118 -4.22 -5.73 2.94
CA VAL A 118 -3.14 -6.58 2.41
C VAL A 118 -1.83 -6.39 3.21
N LEU A 119 -1.59 -5.18 3.72
CA LEU A 119 -0.45 -4.85 4.57
C LEU A 119 -0.56 -5.46 5.99
N GLY A 120 -1.80 -5.73 6.46
CA GLY A 120 -2.08 -6.24 7.79
C GLY A 120 -2.42 -5.15 8.82
N ILE A 121 -2.69 -3.92 8.39
CA ILE A 121 -3.18 -2.87 9.29
C ILE A 121 -4.61 -3.22 9.72
N GLN A 122 -4.88 -3.17 11.01
CA GLN A 122 -6.18 -3.44 11.60
C GLN A 122 -6.94 -2.14 11.94
N ASP A 123 -6.23 -1.11 12.41
CA ASP A 123 -6.83 0.13 12.88
C ASP A 123 -6.18 1.34 12.20
N VAL A 124 -6.95 2.02 11.35
CA VAL A 124 -6.50 3.21 10.63
C VAL A 124 -7.68 4.02 10.12
N VAL A 125 -7.56 5.33 10.17
CA VAL A 125 -8.48 6.25 9.51
C VAL A 125 -7.75 6.92 8.36
N ALA A 126 -8.30 6.83 7.15
CA ALA A 126 -7.65 7.37 5.96
C ALA A 126 -8.64 8.11 5.05
N LYS A 127 -8.17 9.23 4.49
CA LYS A 127 -8.95 10.03 3.54
C LYS A 127 -8.11 10.38 2.32
N SER A 128 -8.69 10.18 1.14
CA SER A 128 -8.14 10.73 -0.11
C SER A 128 -8.63 12.17 -0.27
N LEU A 129 -7.69 13.11 -0.40
CA LEU A 129 -7.94 14.56 -0.47
C LEU A 129 -7.69 15.15 -1.87
N GLY A 130 -7.13 14.36 -2.78
CA GLY A 130 -6.78 14.78 -4.13
C GLY A 130 -7.54 14.03 -5.20
N SER A 131 -6.82 13.60 -6.22
CA SER A 131 -7.37 12.84 -7.35
C SER A 131 -8.05 11.54 -6.91
N ALA A 132 -9.17 11.21 -7.56
CA ALA A 132 -9.86 9.93 -7.40
C ALA A 132 -9.22 8.78 -8.21
N ASN A 133 -8.18 9.05 -9.02
CA ASN A 133 -7.51 8.02 -9.83
C ASN A 133 -6.84 6.98 -8.92
N PRO A 134 -7.26 5.70 -8.96
CA PRO A 134 -6.74 4.65 -8.09
C PRO A 134 -5.21 4.50 -8.13
N HIS A 135 -4.59 4.69 -9.29
CA HIS A 135 -3.12 4.62 -9.44
C HIS A 135 -2.41 5.68 -8.61
N ASN A 136 -2.90 6.93 -8.67
CA ASN A 136 -2.31 8.03 -7.92
C ASN A 136 -2.54 7.87 -6.42
N VAL A 137 -3.75 7.46 -6.04
CA VAL A 137 -4.13 7.23 -4.64
C VAL A 137 -3.28 6.12 -4.01
N LEU A 138 -3.10 4.97 -4.70
CA LEU A 138 -2.27 3.88 -4.20
C LEU A 138 -0.80 4.28 -4.03
N LYS A 139 -0.21 4.94 -5.05
CA LYS A 139 1.17 5.43 -4.96
C LYS A 139 1.33 6.47 -3.86
N ALA A 140 0.38 7.40 -3.72
CA ALA A 140 0.38 8.40 -2.64
C ALA A 140 0.29 7.70 -1.27
N CYS A 141 -0.57 6.71 -1.11
CA CYS A 141 -0.69 5.93 0.12
C CYS A 141 0.64 5.25 0.48
N ILE A 142 1.28 4.55 -0.46
CA ILE A 142 2.59 3.90 -0.22
C ILE A 142 3.69 4.92 0.08
N ASN A 143 3.73 6.05 -0.61
CA ASN A 143 4.70 7.10 -0.32
C ASN A 143 4.53 7.66 1.11
N GLY A 144 3.28 7.85 1.56
CA GLY A 144 2.98 8.21 2.94
C GLY A 144 3.45 7.15 3.93
N LEU A 145 3.14 5.87 3.69
CA LEU A 145 3.55 4.76 4.54
C LEU A 145 5.09 4.60 4.60
N LYS A 146 5.79 4.84 3.50
CA LYS A 146 7.27 4.83 3.46
C LYS A 146 7.90 5.97 4.25
N SER A 147 7.28 7.14 4.27
CA SER A 147 7.80 8.31 5.01
C SER A 147 7.64 8.19 6.53
N GLN A 148 6.99 7.12 6.98
CA GLN A 148 6.78 6.86 8.40
C GLN A 148 8.09 6.50 9.11
N ASN A 149 8.34 7.16 10.23
CA ASN A 149 9.51 6.94 11.05
C ASN A 149 9.17 6.11 12.29
N SER A 150 9.73 4.90 12.36
CA SER A 150 9.62 4.09 13.59
C SER A 150 10.54 4.65 14.69
N PRO A 151 10.24 4.44 15.99
CA PRO A 151 11.09 4.85 17.09
C PRO A 151 12.52 4.29 17.00
N LYS A 152 12.68 3.07 16.45
CA LYS A 152 13.99 2.45 16.20
C LYS A 152 14.82 3.24 15.19
N ILE A 153 14.24 3.66 14.08
CA ILE A 153 14.90 4.48 13.06
C ILE A 153 15.30 5.84 13.64
N LEU A 154 14.40 6.47 14.39
CA LEU A 154 14.69 7.77 15.03
C LEU A 154 15.77 7.66 16.10
N SER A 155 15.80 6.57 16.87
CA SER A 155 16.83 6.28 17.85
C SER A 155 18.21 6.19 17.18
N ALA A 156 18.32 5.45 16.09
CA ALA A 156 19.57 5.32 15.32
C ALA A 156 20.04 6.67 14.75
N ILE A 157 19.12 7.48 14.18
CA ILE A 157 19.45 8.78 13.60
C ILE A 157 19.85 9.81 14.67
N ARG A 158 19.19 9.81 15.83
CA ARG A 158 19.37 10.82 16.87
C ARG A 158 20.35 10.40 17.97
N GLY A 159 20.85 9.16 17.99
CA GLY A 159 21.72 8.62 19.03
C GLY A 159 21.08 8.59 20.43
N LYS A 160 19.74 8.58 20.55
CA LYS A 160 18.98 8.60 21.80
C LYS A 160 18.33 7.25 22.09
N LYS A 161 18.08 6.95 23.37
CA LYS A 161 17.36 5.74 23.77
C LYS A 161 15.90 5.78 23.23
N ILE A 162 15.35 4.61 22.90
CA ILE A 162 13.98 4.48 22.37
C ILE A 162 12.96 4.98 23.40
N SER A 163 13.16 4.72 24.71
CA SER A 163 12.31 5.20 25.81
C SER A 163 12.12 6.72 25.77
N ASP A 164 13.21 7.48 25.58
CA ASP A 164 13.17 8.95 25.59
C ASP A 164 12.41 9.53 24.40
N ILE A 165 12.37 8.77 23.30
CA ILE A 165 11.64 9.17 22.08
C ILE A 165 10.14 8.89 22.23
N VAL A 166 9.77 7.76 22.87
CA VAL A 166 8.37 7.37 23.08
C VAL A 166 7.72 8.28 24.11
N LEU A 167 8.34 8.50 25.28
CA LEU A 167 7.82 9.37 26.33
C LEU A 167 7.53 10.80 25.84
N LYS A 168 8.39 11.36 24.99
CA LYS A 168 8.16 12.69 24.40
C LYS A 168 7.01 12.74 23.37
N ARG A 169 6.60 11.62 22.81
CA ARG A 169 5.44 11.56 21.92
C ARG A 169 4.11 11.49 22.68
N GLU A 170 4.10 10.86 23.85
CA GLU A 170 2.91 10.73 24.69
C GLU A 170 2.63 12.01 25.48
N ALA A 171 3.64 12.88 25.67
CA ALA A 171 3.54 14.17 26.36
C ALA A 171 3.05 15.34 25.48
N ASN A 172 2.92 15.16 24.15
CA ASN A 172 2.37 16.12 23.20
C ASN A 172 1.07 15.59 22.58
#